data_c5c1895bf0e6b12777ea72d09b78dbd6
#
_entry.id   c5c1895bf0e6b12777ea72d09b78dbd6
#
_cell.length_a   1.000
_cell.length_b   1.000
_cell.length_c   1.000
_cell.angle_alpha   90.00
_cell.angle_beta   90.00
_cell.angle_gamma   90.00
#
_symmetry.space_group_name_H-M   'P 1'
#
loop_
_entity.id
_entity.type
_entity.pdbx_description
1 polymer ?
#
loop_
_entity_poly.entity_id
_entity_poly.type
_entity_poly.pdbx_seq_one_letter_code
_entity_poly.pdbx_strand_id
1 'polypeptide(L)'
;MAGSLDQVPEIVRFLRTEGSRRQLFPAWTEEALRNLDGLNIDDIRVARPNGEIAGVIALWDQTAYKQSIVRGYSGWMRLAAPFLPRAGQHLRSAYASLICATSPEVFAGLLREICALASERRFDYLLIGLDARDPLLPVARGYRHYEYPSRLYLASWSNGGSTNEQLDHRPAYVDIATL
;
A
#
# COMPACT_ATOMS: atom_id res chain seq x y z
N MET A 1 14.06 8.88 -2.50
CA MET A 1 15.22 8.18 -3.09
C MET A 1 14.88 6.70 -3.27
N ALA A 2 15.34 6.05 -4.35
CA ALA A 2 15.20 4.60 -4.50
C ALA A 2 15.95 3.86 -3.38
N GLY A 3 15.39 2.72 -2.92
CA GLY A 3 16.05 1.84 -1.99
C GLY A 3 17.21 1.10 -2.64
N SER A 4 18.14 0.59 -1.84
CA SER A 4 19.25 -0.25 -2.28
C SER A 4 19.42 -1.45 -1.34
N LEU A 5 20.06 -2.50 -1.81
CA LEU A 5 20.20 -3.77 -1.06
C LEU A 5 20.94 -3.61 0.28
N ASP A 6 21.86 -2.68 0.38
CA ASP A 6 22.61 -2.35 1.60
C ASP A 6 21.75 -1.62 2.63
N GLN A 7 20.65 -1.00 2.21
CA GLN A 7 19.71 -0.28 3.08
C GLN A 7 18.63 -1.19 3.70
N VAL A 8 18.47 -2.44 3.24
CA VAL A 8 17.44 -3.35 3.71
C VAL A 8 17.42 -3.50 5.24
N PRO A 9 18.54 -3.67 5.95
CA PRO A 9 18.54 -3.80 7.41
C PRO A 9 17.96 -2.55 8.11
N GLU A 10 18.26 -1.36 7.58
CA GLU A 10 17.77 -0.11 8.13
C GLU A 10 16.27 0.09 7.82
N ILE A 11 15.85 -0.24 6.60
CA ILE A 11 14.43 -0.22 6.20
C ILE A 11 13.61 -1.12 7.11
N VAL A 12 14.06 -2.37 7.33
CA VAL A 12 13.36 -3.33 8.20
C VAL A 12 13.28 -2.83 9.64
N ARG A 13 14.35 -2.25 10.16
CA ARG A 13 14.35 -1.65 11.50
C ARG A 13 13.32 -0.53 11.60
N PHE A 14 13.29 0.37 10.62
CA PHE A 14 12.32 1.46 10.55
C PHE A 14 10.89 0.94 10.48
N LEU A 15 10.60 -0.02 9.57
CA LEU A 15 9.29 -0.63 9.42
C LEU A 15 8.81 -1.27 10.72
N ARG A 16 9.68 -1.95 11.47
CA ARG A 16 9.34 -2.54 12.77
C ARG A 16 9.03 -1.49 13.83
N THR A 17 9.83 -0.43 13.89
CA THR A 17 9.67 0.63 14.89
C THR A 17 8.41 1.46 14.63
N GLU A 18 8.27 2.05 13.44
CA GLU A 18 7.11 2.87 13.10
C GLU A 18 5.85 2.03 12.85
N GLY A 19 6.01 0.83 12.29
CA GLY A 19 4.90 -0.08 12.06
C GLY A 19 4.21 -0.52 13.35
N SER A 20 4.93 -0.58 14.47
CA SER A 20 4.35 -0.88 15.78
C SER A 20 3.26 0.11 16.25
N ARG A 21 3.18 1.28 15.62
CA ARG A 21 2.10 2.26 15.85
C ARG A 21 0.77 1.87 15.20
N ARG A 22 0.77 0.81 14.40
CA ARG A 22 -0.43 0.24 13.76
C ARG A 22 -0.65 -1.18 14.23
N GLN A 23 -1.91 -1.58 14.30
CA GLN A 23 -2.25 -2.99 14.53
C GLN A 23 -2.07 -3.79 13.24
N LEU A 24 -1.82 -5.07 13.37
CA LEU A 24 -1.69 -6.00 12.26
C LEU A 24 -0.52 -5.68 11.30
N PHE A 25 0.43 -4.87 11.75
CA PHE A 25 1.60 -4.57 10.95
C PHE A 25 2.48 -5.83 10.81
N PRO A 26 2.86 -6.22 9.58
CA PRO A 26 3.66 -7.42 9.38
C PRO A 26 5.02 -7.33 10.08
N ALA A 27 5.46 -8.43 10.68
CA ALA A 27 6.79 -8.54 11.28
C ALA A 27 7.85 -8.75 10.18
N TRP A 28 8.13 -7.71 9.41
CA TRP A 28 9.09 -7.75 8.32
C TRP A 28 10.47 -8.24 8.79
N THR A 29 11.05 -9.15 8.01
CA THR A 29 12.46 -9.57 8.13
C THR A 29 13.20 -9.16 6.87
N GLU A 30 14.53 -9.09 6.96
CA GLU A 30 15.36 -8.79 5.78
C GLU A 30 15.17 -9.84 4.67
N GLU A 31 15.08 -11.11 5.07
CA GLU A 31 14.85 -12.22 4.15
C GLU A 31 13.48 -12.09 3.47
N ALA A 32 12.42 -11.81 4.24
CA ALA A 32 11.08 -11.62 3.67
C ALA A 32 11.06 -10.45 2.68
N LEU A 33 11.71 -9.32 3.02
CA LEU A 33 11.74 -8.14 2.15
C LEU A 33 12.55 -8.37 0.87
N ARG A 34 13.63 -9.16 0.93
CA ARG A 34 14.47 -9.50 -0.23
C ARG A 34 13.82 -10.50 -1.18
N ASN A 35 12.94 -11.35 -0.67
CA ASN A 35 12.35 -12.48 -1.39
C ASN A 35 10.87 -12.25 -1.76
N LEU A 36 10.38 -11.01 -1.71
CA LEU A 36 9.01 -10.69 -2.13
C LEU A 36 8.90 -10.78 -3.65
N ASP A 37 8.14 -11.75 -4.13
CA ASP A 37 7.89 -11.93 -5.56
C ASP A 37 7.22 -10.69 -6.16
N GLY A 38 7.78 -10.19 -7.26
CA GLY A 38 7.25 -9.03 -7.97
C GLY A 38 7.56 -7.66 -7.33
N LEU A 39 8.27 -7.63 -6.20
CA LEU A 39 8.78 -6.40 -5.60
C LEU A 39 10.30 -6.34 -5.75
N ASN A 40 10.78 -5.38 -6.51
CA ASN A 40 12.22 -5.12 -6.58
C ASN A 40 12.60 -4.06 -5.54
N ILE A 41 13.83 -4.14 -5.03
CA ILE A 41 14.34 -3.18 -4.04
C ILE A 41 14.34 -1.74 -4.61
N ASP A 42 14.58 -1.60 -5.91
CA ASP A 42 14.54 -0.31 -6.61
C ASP A 42 13.12 0.29 -6.69
N ASP A 43 12.09 -0.48 -6.37
CA ASP A 43 10.70 -0.03 -6.32
C ASP A 43 10.32 0.52 -4.95
N ILE A 44 11.19 0.37 -3.96
CA ILE A 44 11.03 0.97 -2.64
C ILE A 44 11.51 2.43 -2.70
N ARG A 45 10.74 3.32 -2.12
CA ARG A 45 11.08 4.73 -1.92
C ARG A 45 11.31 4.99 -0.44
N VAL A 46 12.40 5.64 -0.13
CA VAL A 46 12.82 5.97 1.23
C VAL A 46 12.96 7.49 1.37
N ALA A 47 12.28 8.06 2.33
CA ALA A 47 12.40 9.47 2.68
C ALA A 47 13.39 9.66 3.84
N ARG A 48 14.36 10.56 3.67
CA ARG A 48 15.41 10.89 4.65
C ARG A 48 15.59 12.40 4.78
N PRO A 49 14.64 13.13 5.38
CA PRO A 49 14.75 14.60 5.47
C PRO A 49 15.99 15.07 6.23
N ASN A 50 16.45 14.33 7.22
CA ASN A 50 17.60 14.66 8.07
C ASN A 50 18.66 13.54 8.10
N GLY A 51 18.78 12.77 7.03
CA GLY A 51 19.72 11.64 6.95
C GLY A 51 19.17 10.33 7.50
N GLU A 52 18.22 10.35 8.43
CA GLU A 52 17.54 9.17 8.98
C GLU A 52 16.27 8.84 8.20
N ILE A 53 15.88 7.56 8.17
CA ILE A 53 14.63 7.15 7.54
C ILE A 53 13.44 7.72 8.31
N ALA A 54 12.64 8.52 7.61
CA ALA A 54 11.38 9.05 8.12
C ALA A 54 10.15 8.46 7.41
N GLY A 55 10.35 7.73 6.32
CA GLY A 55 9.25 7.04 5.64
C GLY A 55 9.73 6.08 4.58
N VAL A 56 8.89 5.08 4.34
CA VAL A 56 9.06 4.03 3.33
C VAL A 56 7.73 3.78 2.64
N ILE A 57 7.78 3.57 1.34
CA ILE A 57 6.67 3.09 0.51
C ILE A 57 7.25 2.29 -0.65
N ALA A 58 6.52 1.31 -1.14
CA ALA A 58 6.94 0.51 -2.29
C ALA A 58 5.86 0.51 -3.38
N LEU A 59 6.30 0.45 -4.64
CA LEU A 59 5.46 0.15 -5.78
C LEU A 59 5.54 -1.33 -6.09
N TRP A 60 4.49 -2.09 -5.79
CA TRP A 60 4.46 -3.53 -6.01
C TRP A 60 3.67 -3.86 -7.28
N ASP A 61 4.40 -4.34 -8.29
CA ASP A 61 3.80 -4.84 -9.53
C ASP A 61 3.38 -6.31 -9.34
N GLN A 62 2.09 -6.56 -9.33
CA GLN A 62 1.51 -7.90 -9.19
C GLN A 62 0.84 -8.38 -10.50
N THR A 63 1.13 -7.76 -11.63
CA THR A 63 0.49 -8.10 -12.91
C THR A 63 0.79 -9.52 -13.39
N ALA A 64 1.88 -10.13 -12.89
CA ALA A 64 2.24 -11.51 -13.22
C ALA A 64 1.25 -12.55 -12.63
N TYR A 65 0.56 -12.24 -11.54
CA TYR A 65 -0.34 -13.16 -10.84
C TYR A 65 -1.70 -12.58 -10.46
N LYS A 66 -1.88 -11.25 -10.52
CA LYS A 66 -3.18 -10.59 -10.34
C LYS A 66 -3.57 -9.84 -11.61
N GLN A 67 -4.74 -10.18 -12.17
CA GLN A 67 -5.27 -9.50 -13.35
C GLN A 67 -6.60 -8.85 -13.02
N SER A 68 -6.71 -7.56 -13.32
CA SER A 68 -7.95 -6.81 -13.21
C SER A 68 -8.57 -6.62 -14.60
N ILE A 69 -9.79 -7.13 -14.80
CA ILE A 69 -10.51 -7.02 -16.06
C ILE A 69 -11.81 -6.26 -15.82
N VAL A 70 -12.05 -5.24 -16.63
CA VAL A 70 -13.32 -4.52 -16.63
C VAL A 70 -14.40 -5.43 -17.23
N ARG A 71 -15.32 -5.92 -16.41
CA ARG A 71 -16.46 -6.72 -16.91
C ARG A 71 -17.61 -5.86 -17.43
N GLY A 72 -17.75 -4.65 -16.94
CA GLY A 72 -18.80 -3.71 -17.35
C GLY A 72 -19.08 -2.67 -16.27
N TYR A 73 -20.00 -1.79 -16.57
CA TYR A 73 -20.43 -0.69 -15.69
C TYR A 73 -21.89 -0.83 -15.34
N SER A 74 -22.27 -0.52 -14.09
CA SER A 74 -23.63 -0.55 -13.62
C SER A 74 -24.11 0.83 -13.19
N GLY A 75 -25.43 1.02 -13.09
CA GLY A 75 -26.02 2.27 -12.61
C GLY A 75 -25.62 3.48 -13.48
N TRP A 76 -25.39 4.62 -12.85
CA TRP A 76 -25.04 5.89 -13.50
C TRP A 76 -23.68 5.85 -14.23
N MET A 77 -22.78 4.96 -13.84
CA MET A 77 -21.47 4.79 -14.52
C MET A 77 -21.63 4.34 -15.97
N ARG A 78 -22.76 3.76 -16.37
CA ARG A 78 -23.07 3.42 -17.77
C ARG A 78 -23.10 4.67 -18.66
N LEU A 79 -23.52 5.81 -18.13
CA LEU A 79 -23.53 7.08 -18.87
C LEU A 79 -22.14 7.63 -19.08
N ALA A 80 -21.21 7.33 -18.18
CA ALA A 80 -19.80 7.72 -18.29
C ALA A 80 -18.95 6.68 -19.04
N ALA A 81 -19.51 5.52 -19.43
CA ALA A 81 -18.79 4.41 -20.07
C ALA A 81 -17.93 4.81 -21.29
N PRO A 82 -18.31 5.80 -22.15
CA PRO A 82 -17.46 6.25 -23.24
C PRO A 82 -16.12 6.83 -22.82
N PHE A 83 -16.02 7.32 -21.58
CA PHE A 83 -14.83 7.94 -20.99
C PHE A 83 -14.06 7.02 -20.03
N LEU A 84 -14.53 5.79 -19.87
CA LEU A 84 -13.99 4.78 -18.95
C LEU A 84 -13.31 3.64 -19.75
N PRO A 85 -12.45 2.84 -19.10
CA PRO A 85 -11.84 1.66 -19.75
C PRO A 85 -12.90 0.75 -20.37
N ARG A 86 -12.62 0.18 -21.52
CA ARG A 86 -13.59 -0.67 -22.24
C ARG A 86 -13.86 -1.98 -21.50
N ALA A 87 -15.08 -2.50 -21.62
CA ALA A 87 -15.38 -3.84 -21.15
C ALA A 87 -14.46 -4.86 -21.86
N GLY A 88 -13.88 -5.78 -21.10
CA GLY A 88 -12.85 -6.70 -21.56
C GLY A 88 -11.42 -6.16 -21.50
N GLN A 89 -11.22 -4.87 -21.22
CA GLN A 89 -9.89 -4.29 -21.07
C GLN A 89 -9.22 -4.78 -19.79
N HIS A 90 -7.96 -5.21 -19.94
CA HIS A 90 -7.09 -5.46 -18.80
C HIS A 90 -6.58 -4.12 -18.24
N LEU A 91 -6.73 -3.94 -16.95
CA LEU A 91 -6.20 -2.79 -16.23
C LEU A 91 -4.84 -3.16 -15.62
N ARG A 92 -3.83 -2.38 -15.93
CA ARG A 92 -2.53 -2.52 -15.29
C ARG A 92 -2.56 -1.78 -13.96
N SER A 93 -2.63 -2.54 -12.89
CA SER A 93 -2.68 -1.99 -11.53
C SER A 93 -1.40 -2.31 -10.78
N ALA A 94 -0.86 -1.33 -10.06
CA ALA A 94 0.18 -1.53 -9.07
C ALA A 94 -0.37 -1.24 -7.67
N TYR A 95 0.33 -1.73 -6.66
CA TYR A 95 -0.05 -1.59 -5.27
C TYR A 95 0.98 -0.74 -4.53
N ALA A 96 0.51 0.22 -3.75
CA ALA A 96 1.35 0.88 -2.76
C ALA A 96 1.42 -0.01 -1.53
N SER A 97 2.60 -0.53 -1.24
CA SER A 97 2.89 -1.44 -0.14
C SER A 97 3.95 -0.85 0.78
N LEU A 98 4.22 -1.49 1.91
CA LEU A 98 5.20 -1.03 2.92
C LEU A 98 4.95 0.41 3.40
N ILE A 99 3.69 0.86 3.39
CA ILE A 99 3.35 2.24 3.72
C ILE A 99 3.65 2.52 5.19
N CYS A 100 4.71 3.27 5.43
CA CYS A 100 5.11 3.67 6.76
C CYS A 100 5.75 5.07 6.70
N ALA A 101 5.25 6.02 7.46
CA ALA A 101 5.78 7.38 7.49
C ALA A 101 5.55 8.02 8.86
N THR A 102 6.52 8.82 9.29
CA THR A 102 6.48 9.51 10.60
C THR A 102 5.52 10.70 10.61
N SER A 103 5.17 11.22 9.42
CA SER A 103 4.22 12.33 9.29
C SER A 103 3.48 12.32 7.93
N PRO A 104 2.32 13.00 7.84
CA PRO A 104 1.60 13.19 6.58
C PRO A 104 2.44 13.89 5.49
N GLU A 105 3.32 14.81 5.83
CA GLU A 105 4.18 15.55 4.89
C GLU A 105 5.21 14.62 4.26
N VAL A 106 5.82 13.74 5.06
CA VAL A 106 6.74 12.70 4.57
C VAL A 106 6.01 11.75 3.64
N PHE A 107 4.82 11.31 4.03
CA PHE A 107 3.98 10.45 3.18
C PHE A 107 3.60 11.14 1.87
N ALA A 108 3.25 12.43 1.89
CA ALA A 108 2.91 13.19 0.68
C ALA A 108 4.07 13.22 -0.33
N GLY A 109 5.30 13.37 0.16
CA GLY A 109 6.50 13.30 -0.66
C GLY A 109 6.68 11.92 -1.30
N LEU A 110 6.59 10.87 -0.49
CA LEU A 110 6.70 9.48 -0.93
C LEU A 110 5.59 9.09 -1.91
N LEU A 111 4.35 9.47 -1.62
CA LEU A 111 3.21 9.18 -2.50
C LEU A 111 3.37 9.85 -3.87
N ARG A 112 3.91 11.06 -3.92
CA ARG A 112 4.22 11.74 -5.18
C ARG A 112 5.26 10.95 -6.00
N GLU A 113 6.33 10.48 -5.37
CA GLU A 113 7.36 9.67 -6.04
C GLU A 113 6.78 8.36 -6.58
N ILE A 114 5.93 7.68 -5.79
CA ILE A 114 5.29 6.42 -6.23
C ILE A 114 4.29 6.64 -7.36
N CYS A 115 3.51 7.72 -7.31
CA CYS A 115 2.60 8.07 -8.40
C CYS A 115 3.38 8.39 -9.70
N ALA A 116 4.50 9.08 -9.60
CA ALA A 116 5.37 9.35 -10.75
C ALA A 116 5.94 8.04 -11.34
N LEU A 117 6.45 7.14 -10.49
CA LEU A 117 6.96 5.83 -10.90
C LEU A 117 5.87 4.96 -11.54
N ALA A 118 4.66 4.95 -10.96
CA ALA A 118 3.53 4.22 -11.52
C ALA A 118 3.15 4.76 -12.91
N SER A 119 3.15 6.08 -13.08
CA SER A 119 2.89 6.74 -14.36
C SER A 119 3.97 6.43 -15.40
N GLU A 120 5.24 6.49 -15.04
CA GLU A 120 6.38 6.14 -15.89
C GLU A 120 6.28 4.70 -16.40
N ARG A 121 5.88 3.78 -15.53
CA ARG A 121 5.66 2.36 -15.87
C ARG A 121 4.32 2.09 -16.54
N ARG A 122 3.52 3.13 -16.79
CA ARG A 122 2.22 3.06 -17.48
C ARG A 122 1.21 2.16 -16.77
N PHE A 123 1.15 2.25 -15.44
CA PHE A 123 0.04 1.68 -14.69
C PHE A 123 -1.20 2.58 -14.82
N ASP A 124 -2.37 1.97 -15.01
CA ASP A 124 -3.65 2.67 -15.08
C ASP A 124 -4.12 3.13 -13.69
N TYR A 125 -3.81 2.33 -12.67
CA TYR A 125 -4.22 2.57 -11.28
C TYR A 125 -3.11 2.22 -10.29
N LEU A 126 -3.01 3.04 -9.24
CA LEU A 126 -2.27 2.74 -8.03
C LEU A 126 -3.27 2.48 -6.91
N LEU A 127 -3.26 1.27 -6.35
CA LEU A 127 -4.13 0.88 -5.25
C LEU A 127 -3.43 1.11 -3.91
N ILE A 128 -4.16 1.74 -2.98
CA ILE A 128 -3.65 2.08 -1.65
C ILE A 128 -4.65 1.60 -0.60
N GLY A 129 -4.20 0.85 0.39
CA GLY A 129 -4.99 0.45 1.54
C GLY A 129 -4.63 1.26 2.78
N LEU A 130 -5.62 1.94 3.37
CA LEU A 130 -5.45 2.69 4.62
C LEU A 130 -6.69 2.49 5.50
N ASP A 131 -6.49 2.36 6.81
CA ASP A 131 -7.61 2.38 7.78
C ASP A 131 -8.30 3.75 7.74
N ALA A 132 -9.62 3.77 7.95
CA ALA A 132 -10.40 5.01 7.96
C ALA A 132 -9.92 6.03 9.02
N ARG A 133 -9.20 5.58 10.03
CA ARG A 133 -8.61 6.40 11.12
C ARG A 133 -7.13 6.71 10.88
N ASP A 134 -6.53 6.21 9.79
CA ASP A 134 -5.11 6.45 9.52
C ASP A 134 -4.86 7.93 9.22
N PRO A 135 -3.93 8.60 9.92
CA PRO A 135 -3.63 10.02 9.69
C PRO A 135 -3.06 10.30 8.30
N LEU A 136 -2.66 9.29 7.54
CA LEU A 136 -2.18 9.42 6.16
C LEU A 136 -3.33 9.47 5.14
N LEU A 137 -4.54 9.04 5.50
CA LEU A 137 -5.69 8.98 4.59
C LEU A 137 -6.04 10.33 3.95
N PRO A 138 -6.05 11.47 4.66
CA PRO A 138 -6.33 12.77 4.04
C PRO A 138 -5.36 13.14 2.91
N VAL A 139 -4.09 12.71 3.01
CA VAL A 139 -3.09 12.93 1.95
C VAL A 139 -3.46 12.16 0.69
N ALA A 140 -3.80 10.88 0.84
CA ALA A 140 -4.23 10.04 -0.30
C ALA A 140 -5.49 10.62 -0.96
N ARG A 141 -6.45 11.11 -0.17
CA ARG A 141 -7.68 11.77 -0.66
C ARG A 141 -7.44 13.06 -1.41
N GLY A 142 -6.29 13.69 -1.26
CA GLY A 142 -5.89 14.87 -2.04
C GLY A 142 -5.61 14.59 -3.51
N TYR A 143 -5.46 13.33 -3.91
CA TYR A 143 -5.29 12.92 -5.30
C TYR A 143 -6.63 12.58 -5.95
N ARG A 144 -6.70 12.64 -7.28
CA ARG A 144 -7.87 12.12 -8.00
C ARG A 144 -7.99 10.62 -7.76
N HIS A 145 -9.07 10.16 -7.14
CA HIS A 145 -9.20 8.78 -6.67
C HIS A 145 -10.64 8.26 -6.77
N TYR A 146 -10.75 6.95 -6.63
CA TYR A 146 -11.98 6.24 -6.33
C TYR A 146 -11.83 5.55 -4.98
N GLU A 147 -12.76 5.80 -4.05
CA GLU A 147 -12.79 5.10 -2.77
C GLU A 147 -13.60 3.82 -2.88
N TYR A 148 -13.05 2.77 -2.32
CA TYR A 148 -13.73 1.48 -2.17
C TYR A 148 -13.72 1.09 -0.68
N PRO A 149 -14.75 1.50 0.09
CA PRO A 149 -14.80 1.17 1.52
C PRO A 149 -14.98 -0.33 1.71
N SER A 150 -14.08 -0.94 2.45
CA SER A 150 -14.08 -2.37 2.78
C SER A 150 -14.08 -2.55 4.30
N ARG A 151 -14.53 -3.71 4.76
CA ARG A 151 -14.44 -4.10 6.17
C ARG A 151 -13.45 -5.23 6.30
N LEU A 152 -12.49 -5.06 7.20
CA LEU A 152 -11.57 -6.12 7.60
C LEU A 152 -12.21 -6.94 8.71
N TYR A 153 -12.27 -8.25 8.52
CA TYR A 153 -12.78 -9.21 9.51
C TYR A 153 -11.64 -10.09 9.97
N LEU A 154 -11.49 -10.23 11.29
CA LEU A 154 -10.61 -11.22 11.89
C LEU A 154 -11.44 -12.44 12.27
N ALA A 155 -11.06 -13.61 11.78
CA ALA A 155 -11.63 -14.88 12.18
C ALA A 155 -10.65 -15.60 13.12
N SER A 156 -11.12 -16.06 14.25
CA SER A 156 -10.35 -16.89 15.18
C SER A 156 -11.08 -18.17 15.49
N TRP A 157 -10.35 -19.26 15.71
CA TRP A 157 -10.90 -20.55 16.14
C TRP A 157 -10.84 -20.64 17.66
N SER A 158 -11.85 -21.22 18.27
CA SER A 158 -12.16 -21.21 19.70
C SER A 158 -11.12 -21.86 20.64
N ASN A 159 -10.02 -22.39 20.13
CA ASN A 159 -8.99 -23.04 20.94
C ASN A 159 -7.83 -22.12 21.38
N GLY A 160 -7.87 -20.86 21.04
CA GLY A 160 -6.95 -19.82 21.50
C GLY A 160 -7.74 -18.73 22.19
N GLY A 161 -7.20 -18.18 23.27
CA GLY A 161 -7.81 -17.08 24.01
C GLY A 161 -8.31 -15.96 23.10
N SER A 162 -9.24 -15.17 23.60
CA SER A 162 -9.97 -14.19 22.79
C SER A 162 -9.00 -13.24 22.07
N THR A 163 -8.92 -13.38 20.76
CA THR A 163 -8.11 -12.51 19.88
C THR A 163 -8.51 -11.03 20.03
N ASN A 164 -9.74 -10.77 20.50
CA ASN A 164 -10.24 -9.43 20.77
C ASN A 164 -9.50 -8.70 21.89
N GLU A 165 -8.91 -9.43 22.85
CA GLU A 165 -8.14 -8.83 23.95
C GLU A 165 -6.79 -8.26 23.49
N GLN A 166 -6.32 -8.66 22.31
CA GLN A 166 -5.06 -8.18 21.72
C GLN A 166 -5.23 -7.00 20.79
N LEU A 167 -6.48 -6.66 20.42
CA LEU A 167 -6.78 -5.50 19.59
C LEU A 167 -6.95 -4.27 20.46
N ASP A 168 -6.34 -3.19 20.04
CA ASP A 168 -6.42 -1.88 20.70
C ASP A 168 -7.02 -0.81 19.77
N HIS A 169 -6.87 0.47 20.12
CA HIS A 169 -7.44 1.59 19.35
C HIS A 169 -6.52 2.12 18.24
N ARG A 170 -5.33 1.54 18.04
CA ARG A 170 -4.45 1.95 16.93
C ARG A 170 -5.13 1.65 15.58
N PRO A 171 -4.90 2.48 14.54
CA PRO A 171 -5.39 2.16 13.22
C PRO A 171 -4.80 0.83 12.73
N ALA A 172 -5.58 0.04 12.01
CA ALA A 172 -5.08 -1.19 11.42
C ALA A 172 -4.16 -0.88 10.23
N TYR A 173 -3.08 -1.63 10.11
CA TYR A 173 -2.29 -1.65 8.88
C TYR A 173 -3.02 -2.53 7.85
N VAL A 174 -3.26 -1.98 6.68
CA VAL A 174 -3.91 -2.70 5.58
C VAL A 174 -3.02 -2.64 4.36
N ASP A 175 -2.29 -3.71 4.11
CA ASP A 175 -1.54 -3.88 2.88
C ASP A 175 -2.37 -4.70 1.89
N ILE A 176 -3.06 -3.99 0.98
CA ILE A 176 -3.92 -4.64 -0.02
C ILE A 176 -3.14 -5.43 -1.06
N ALA A 177 -1.82 -5.31 -1.10
CA ALA A 177 -0.98 -6.15 -1.94
C ALA A 177 -0.88 -7.58 -1.41
N THR A 178 -1.04 -7.77 -0.09
CA THR A 178 -0.94 -9.06 0.59
C THR A 178 -2.30 -9.74 0.85
N LEU A 179 -3.40 -9.11 0.44
CA LEU A 179 -4.77 -9.61 0.59
C LEU A 179 -5.29 -10.40 -0.64
#